data_8fb7093cd82175335ee070f6f9a7700f
#
_entry.id   8fb7093cd82175335ee070f6f9a7700f
#
_cell.length_a   1.000
_cell.length_b   1.000
_cell.length_c   1.000
_cell.angle_alpha   90.00
_cell.angle_beta   90.00
_cell.angle_gamma   90.00
#
_symmetry.space_group_name_H-M   'P 1'
#
loop_
_entity.id
_entity.type
_entity.pdbx_description
1 polymer ?
#
loop_
_entity_poly.entity_id
_entity_poly.type
_entity_poly.pdbx_seq_one_letter_code
_entity_poly.pdbx_strand_id
1 'polypeptide(L)'
;LAVCCEQGTGTPQSWGDAIRWYSMAAAQELPQALLNLGLCYERGAGVRRNPEEALHLYRRAARLGLPAAENRIGALYERGDGVEQSWPTATAHYRRAAEANYAPAQCNLGWCYEYGQGVPEDLTLAAQGFARAQCCLGWCYEFGKGVELDEARAVELYRAAAEQGLPRAQCCLGYCTEKGIGTEADPAAAAEWYRRSAEGGYSRG
;
A
#
# COMPACT_ATOMS: atom_id res chain seq x y z
N LEU A 1 -14.48 17.69 4.76
CA LEU A 1 -13.96 19.07 4.85
C LEU A 1 -12.43 19.11 4.98
N ALA A 2 -11.80 18.39 5.92
CA ALA A 2 -10.35 18.42 6.11
C ALA A 2 -9.58 18.14 4.79
N VAL A 3 -9.93 17.06 4.08
CA VAL A 3 -9.32 16.71 2.80
C VAL A 3 -9.56 17.80 1.73
N CYS A 4 -10.75 18.42 1.71
CA CYS A 4 -11.03 19.52 0.79
C CYS A 4 -10.13 20.73 1.08
N CYS A 5 -9.92 21.07 2.36
CA CYS A 5 -9.00 22.15 2.75
C CYS A 5 -7.54 21.80 2.44
N GLU A 6 -7.13 20.52 2.61
CA GLU A 6 -5.80 20.06 2.26
C GLU A 6 -5.52 20.16 0.75
N GLN A 7 -6.47 19.74 -0.07
CA GLN A 7 -6.33 19.66 -1.53
C GLN A 7 -6.80 20.91 -2.28
N GLY A 8 -7.49 21.83 -1.62
CA GLY A 8 -8.10 22.99 -2.27
C GLY A 8 -9.32 22.63 -3.14
N THR A 9 -9.99 21.50 -2.85
CA THR A 9 -11.13 21.02 -3.62
C THR A 9 -12.43 21.68 -3.12
N GLY A 10 -12.99 22.59 -3.91
CA GLY A 10 -14.19 23.35 -3.55
C GLY A 10 -14.00 24.42 -2.46
N THR A 11 -12.78 24.62 -1.98
CA THR A 11 -12.36 25.66 -1.03
C THR A 11 -10.91 26.02 -1.29
N PRO A 12 -10.42 27.23 -0.97
CA PRO A 12 -9.00 27.53 -1.03
C PRO A 12 -8.18 26.55 -0.17
N GLN A 13 -7.02 26.15 -0.67
CA GLN A 13 -6.11 25.29 0.09
C GLN A 13 -5.68 26.00 1.39
N SER A 14 -5.91 25.34 2.52
CA SER A 14 -5.56 25.84 3.85
C SER A 14 -5.15 24.69 4.77
N TRP A 15 -3.86 24.54 5.00
CA TRP A 15 -3.35 23.55 5.94
C TRP A 15 -3.80 23.80 7.38
N GLY A 16 -3.96 25.07 7.78
CA GLY A 16 -4.46 25.43 9.12
C GLY A 16 -5.87 24.88 9.36
N ASP A 17 -6.77 25.09 8.39
CA ASP A 17 -8.14 24.57 8.48
C ASP A 17 -8.17 23.04 8.37
N ALA A 18 -7.36 22.44 7.50
CA ALA A 18 -7.23 20.99 7.38
C ALA A 18 -6.83 20.35 8.73
N ILE A 19 -5.79 20.87 9.39
CA ILE A 19 -5.35 20.42 10.71
C ILE A 19 -6.46 20.55 11.75
N ARG A 20 -7.15 21.69 11.77
CA ARG A 20 -8.27 21.90 12.72
C ARG A 20 -9.36 20.85 12.53
N TRP A 21 -9.76 20.57 11.32
CA TRP A 21 -10.78 19.57 11.02
C TRP A 21 -10.29 18.15 11.31
N TYR A 22 -9.04 17.82 10.97
CA TYR A 22 -8.45 16.51 11.34
C TYR A 22 -8.39 16.34 12.86
N SER A 23 -8.00 17.38 13.60
CA SER A 23 -7.94 17.33 15.06
C SER A 23 -9.31 17.12 15.70
N MET A 24 -10.34 17.81 15.21
CA MET A 24 -11.72 17.61 15.68
C MET A 24 -12.24 16.19 15.40
N ALA A 25 -11.92 15.63 14.25
CA ALA A 25 -12.29 14.26 13.89
C ALA A 25 -11.45 13.23 14.65
N ALA A 26 -10.15 13.47 14.87
CA ALA A 26 -9.27 12.63 15.66
C ALA A 26 -9.68 12.59 17.15
N ALA A 27 -10.22 13.67 17.69
CA ALA A 27 -10.80 13.71 19.02
C ALA A 27 -12.01 12.77 19.18
N GLN A 28 -12.68 12.44 18.08
CA GLN A 28 -13.79 11.47 18.02
C GLN A 28 -13.29 10.05 17.68
N GLU A 29 -11.99 9.79 17.79
CA GLU A 29 -11.36 8.50 17.50
C GLU A 29 -11.65 7.97 16.07
N LEU A 30 -11.83 8.84 15.08
CA LEU A 30 -11.97 8.43 13.68
C LEU A 30 -10.61 7.97 13.14
N PRO A 31 -10.42 6.67 12.76
CA PRO A 31 -9.11 6.12 12.44
C PRO A 31 -8.41 6.84 11.28
N GLN A 32 -9.18 7.19 10.24
CA GLN A 32 -8.64 7.90 9.09
C GLN A 32 -8.21 9.33 9.42
N ALA A 33 -8.89 9.99 10.35
CA ALA A 33 -8.51 11.33 10.79
C ALA A 33 -7.21 11.30 11.64
N LEU A 34 -7.09 10.30 12.51
CA LEU A 34 -5.85 10.05 13.27
C LEU A 34 -4.67 9.79 12.33
N LEU A 35 -4.87 8.96 11.28
CA LEU A 35 -3.85 8.71 10.26
C LEU A 35 -3.44 10.00 9.54
N ASN A 36 -4.42 10.76 9.05
CA ASN A 36 -4.15 11.97 8.27
C ASN A 36 -3.49 13.07 9.13
N LEU A 37 -3.93 13.25 10.37
CA LEU A 37 -3.27 14.16 11.31
C LEU A 37 -1.83 13.73 11.60
N GLY A 38 -1.60 12.42 11.78
CA GLY A 38 -0.27 11.84 11.92
C GLY A 38 0.63 12.13 10.71
N LEU A 39 0.09 12.01 9.48
CA LEU A 39 0.81 12.37 8.26
C LEU A 39 1.20 13.86 8.21
N CYS A 40 0.33 14.74 8.71
CA CYS A 40 0.66 16.16 8.82
C CYS A 40 1.83 16.40 9.77
N TYR A 41 1.85 15.76 10.93
CA TYR A 41 2.98 15.84 11.87
C TYR A 41 4.25 15.17 11.34
N GLU A 42 4.14 14.01 10.66
CA GLU A 42 5.29 13.33 10.04
C GLU A 42 5.98 14.21 9.00
N ARG A 43 5.20 14.91 8.18
CA ARG A 43 5.70 15.74 7.08
C ARG A 43 5.98 17.18 7.46
N GLY A 44 5.40 17.67 8.54
CA GLY A 44 5.39 19.09 8.88
C GLY A 44 4.44 19.93 8.01
N ALA A 45 3.37 19.31 7.52
CA ALA A 45 2.39 19.99 6.65
C ALA A 45 1.36 20.75 7.50
N GLY A 46 1.45 22.06 7.50
CA GLY A 46 0.59 22.96 8.28
C GLY A 46 0.88 22.99 9.80
N VAL A 47 1.79 22.16 10.28
CA VAL A 47 2.26 22.09 11.66
C VAL A 47 3.77 21.88 11.69
N ARG A 48 4.41 22.20 12.82
CA ARG A 48 5.81 21.82 13.01
C ARG A 48 5.95 20.30 12.97
N ARG A 49 6.92 19.81 12.18
CA ARG A 49 7.23 18.40 12.09
C ARG A 49 7.48 17.80 13.48
N ASN A 50 6.77 16.73 13.80
CA ASN A 50 6.88 16.01 15.07
C ASN A 50 6.58 14.51 14.85
N PRO A 51 7.59 13.69 14.50
CA PRO A 51 7.40 12.26 14.25
C PRO A 51 6.93 11.47 15.48
N GLU A 52 7.27 11.92 16.68
CA GLU A 52 6.81 11.29 17.94
C GLU A 52 5.29 11.44 18.10
N GLU A 53 4.75 12.63 17.81
CA GLU A 53 3.31 12.87 17.82
C GLU A 53 2.62 12.08 16.67
N ALA A 54 3.25 12.01 15.51
CA ALA A 54 2.77 11.17 14.41
C ALA A 54 2.66 9.70 14.83
N LEU A 55 3.68 9.16 15.49
CA LEU A 55 3.68 7.80 16.01
C LEU A 55 2.57 7.58 17.04
N HIS A 56 2.34 8.54 17.95
CA HIS A 56 1.24 8.46 18.92
C HIS A 56 -0.11 8.36 18.22
N LEU A 57 -0.37 9.20 17.22
CA LEU A 57 -1.60 9.20 16.43
C LEU A 57 -1.76 7.90 15.62
N TYR A 58 -0.68 7.40 15.00
CA TYR A 58 -0.70 6.13 14.27
C TYR A 58 -0.99 4.94 15.19
N ARG A 59 -0.43 4.91 16.40
CA ARG A 59 -0.75 3.87 17.39
C ARG A 59 -2.22 3.87 17.79
N ARG A 60 -2.84 5.04 17.91
CA ARG A 60 -4.28 5.15 18.16
C ARG A 60 -5.08 4.61 16.97
N ALA A 61 -4.75 5.02 15.75
CA ALA A 61 -5.40 4.52 14.53
C ALA A 61 -5.22 3.01 14.33
N ALA A 62 -4.04 2.47 14.64
CA ALA A 62 -3.75 1.03 14.55
C ALA A 62 -4.59 0.22 15.57
N ARG A 63 -4.75 0.71 16.79
CA ARG A 63 -5.63 0.08 17.80
C ARG A 63 -7.10 0.03 17.37
N LEU A 64 -7.51 0.95 16.52
CA LEU A 64 -8.84 0.99 15.89
C LEU A 64 -8.92 0.13 14.61
N GLY A 65 -7.90 -0.69 14.34
CA GLY A 65 -7.89 -1.66 13.25
C GLY A 65 -7.56 -1.09 11.88
N LEU A 66 -6.88 0.07 11.79
CA LEU A 66 -6.48 0.65 10.49
C LEU A 66 -5.12 0.12 10.03
N PRO A 67 -5.04 -0.76 8.99
CA PRO A 67 -3.78 -1.36 8.57
C PRO A 67 -2.76 -0.35 8.01
N ALA A 68 -3.24 0.73 7.41
CA ALA A 68 -2.39 1.81 6.93
C ALA A 68 -1.57 2.45 8.05
N ALA A 69 -2.14 2.53 9.28
CA ALA A 69 -1.45 3.06 10.45
C ALA A 69 -0.33 2.11 10.92
N GLU A 70 -0.58 0.79 10.93
CA GLU A 70 0.45 -0.22 11.21
C GLU A 70 1.63 -0.07 10.23
N ASN A 71 1.35 0.07 8.93
CA ASN A 71 2.38 0.29 7.93
C ASN A 71 3.18 1.58 8.17
N ARG A 72 2.53 2.67 8.60
CA ARG A 72 3.22 3.93 8.94
C ARG A 72 4.11 3.79 10.16
N ILE A 73 3.65 3.08 11.20
CA ILE A 73 4.46 2.77 12.38
C ILE A 73 5.71 1.99 11.95
N GLY A 74 5.56 0.96 11.13
CA GLY A 74 6.68 0.20 10.57
C GLY A 74 7.71 1.12 9.88
N ALA A 75 7.26 2.03 9.04
CA ALA A 75 8.12 2.97 8.34
C ALA A 75 8.86 3.97 9.27
N LEU A 76 8.26 4.36 10.39
CA LEU A 76 8.95 5.18 11.39
C LEU A 76 10.08 4.40 12.08
N TYR A 77 9.84 3.14 12.47
CA TYR A 77 10.87 2.27 13.03
C TYR A 77 11.97 1.89 12.04
N GLU A 78 11.63 1.70 10.77
CA GLU A 78 12.59 1.46 9.68
C GLU A 78 13.59 2.62 9.56
N ARG A 79 13.11 3.86 9.59
CA ARG A 79 13.94 5.06 9.44
C ARG A 79 14.57 5.57 10.74
N GLY A 80 14.08 5.10 11.90
CA GLY A 80 14.46 5.68 13.20
C GLY A 80 13.93 7.11 13.37
N ASP A 81 12.75 7.40 12.83
CA ASP A 81 12.17 8.74 12.80
C ASP A 81 11.24 8.95 14.00
N GLY A 82 11.68 9.73 14.99
CA GLY A 82 11.00 9.92 16.28
C GLY A 82 11.06 8.72 17.22
N VAL A 83 11.80 7.68 16.85
CA VAL A 83 12.04 6.45 17.64
C VAL A 83 13.42 5.90 17.33
N GLU A 84 13.94 5.04 18.17
CA GLU A 84 15.13 4.27 17.85
C GLU A 84 14.86 3.32 16.68
N GLN A 85 15.76 3.28 15.69
CA GLN A 85 15.63 2.40 14.54
C GLN A 85 15.59 0.93 14.96
N SER A 86 14.60 0.21 14.46
CA SER A 86 14.44 -1.21 14.78
C SER A 86 13.77 -1.97 13.64
N TRP A 87 14.56 -2.66 12.84
CA TRP A 87 14.06 -3.51 11.76
C TRP A 87 13.13 -4.64 12.25
N PRO A 88 13.42 -5.35 13.37
CA PRO A 88 12.49 -6.34 13.89
C PRO A 88 11.12 -5.75 14.23
N THR A 89 11.10 -4.56 14.82
CA THR A 89 9.85 -3.86 15.16
C THR A 89 9.13 -3.39 13.90
N ALA A 90 9.85 -2.81 12.94
CA ALA A 90 9.29 -2.39 11.65
C ALA A 90 8.62 -3.56 10.94
N THR A 91 9.33 -4.69 10.81
CA THR A 91 8.82 -5.89 10.14
C THR A 91 7.61 -6.49 10.83
N ALA A 92 7.55 -6.47 12.18
CA ALA A 92 6.37 -6.91 12.93
C ALA A 92 5.13 -6.06 12.61
N HIS A 93 5.29 -4.74 12.47
CA HIS A 93 4.21 -3.83 12.08
C HIS A 93 3.80 -4.02 10.60
N TYR A 94 4.76 -4.18 9.68
CA TYR A 94 4.46 -4.51 8.29
C TYR A 94 3.70 -5.82 8.14
N ARG A 95 4.07 -6.86 8.93
CA ARG A 95 3.38 -8.15 8.92
C ARG A 95 1.91 -8.01 9.33
N ARG A 96 1.60 -7.30 10.42
CA ARG A 96 0.20 -7.07 10.84
C ARG A 96 -0.63 -6.38 9.75
N ALA A 97 -0.07 -5.36 9.11
CA ALA A 97 -0.75 -4.66 8.03
C ALA A 97 -0.90 -5.56 6.77
N ALA A 98 0.11 -6.39 6.47
CA ALA A 98 0.09 -7.32 5.34
C ALA A 98 -0.94 -8.44 5.53
N GLU A 99 -1.09 -8.97 6.74
CA GLU A 99 -2.12 -9.95 7.12
C GLU A 99 -3.53 -9.37 6.97
N ALA A 100 -3.70 -8.07 7.18
CA ALA A 100 -4.92 -7.33 6.89
C ALA A 100 -5.09 -6.96 5.39
N ASN A 101 -4.33 -7.59 4.48
CA ASN A 101 -4.33 -7.37 3.04
C ASN A 101 -3.99 -5.93 2.60
N TYR A 102 -3.21 -5.19 3.37
CA TYR A 102 -2.75 -3.87 2.99
C TYR A 102 -1.53 -3.98 2.06
N ALA A 103 -1.74 -3.74 0.77
CA ALA A 103 -0.75 -3.95 -0.28
C ALA A 103 0.61 -3.24 -0.07
N PRO A 104 0.68 -1.97 0.38
CA PRO A 104 1.98 -1.35 0.66
C PRO A 104 2.79 -2.07 1.74
N ALA A 105 2.12 -2.64 2.75
CA ALA A 105 2.79 -3.40 3.80
C ALA A 105 3.27 -4.77 3.31
N GLN A 106 2.53 -5.41 2.39
CA GLN A 106 2.98 -6.65 1.75
C GLN A 106 4.26 -6.42 0.95
N CYS A 107 4.37 -5.26 0.27
CA CYS A 107 5.56 -4.83 -0.43
C CYS A 107 6.75 -4.66 0.54
N ASN A 108 6.56 -3.88 1.60
CA ASN A 108 7.59 -3.61 2.59
C ASN A 108 8.04 -4.91 3.28
N LEU A 109 7.10 -5.79 3.60
CA LEU A 109 7.40 -7.09 4.20
C LEU A 109 8.17 -8.01 3.26
N GLY A 110 7.80 -8.05 1.96
CA GLY A 110 8.53 -8.78 0.93
C GLY A 110 9.97 -8.31 0.82
N TRP A 111 10.20 -7.00 0.83
CA TRP A 111 11.54 -6.40 0.86
C TRP A 111 12.32 -6.80 2.13
N CYS A 112 11.67 -6.79 3.30
CA CYS A 112 12.31 -7.23 4.55
C CYS A 112 12.81 -8.68 4.47
N TYR A 113 12.04 -9.60 3.86
CA TYR A 113 12.45 -10.99 3.66
C TYR A 113 13.56 -11.14 2.62
N GLU A 114 13.51 -10.36 1.53
CA GLU A 114 14.53 -10.39 0.46
C GLU A 114 15.91 -9.97 0.98
N TYR A 115 15.96 -8.98 1.87
CA TYR A 115 17.22 -8.42 2.38
C TYR A 115 17.53 -8.83 3.83
N GLY A 116 16.77 -9.77 4.42
CA GLY A 116 16.97 -10.22 5.80
C GLY A 116 16.82 -9.11 6.85
N GLN A 117 16.03 -8.07 6.56
CA GLN A 117 15.88 -6.92 7.43
C GLN A 117 14.88 -7.21 8.56
N GLY A 118 15.39 -7.42 9.77
CA GLY A 118 14.59 -7.70 10.97
C GLY A 118 13.94 -9.09 11.01
N VAL A 119 14.17 -9.90 9.99
CA VAL A 119 13.75 -11.31 9.86
C VAL A 119 14.86 -12.10 9.19
N PRO A 120 14.94 -13.44 9.37
CA PRO A 120 15.80 -14.27 8.55
C PRO A 120 15.46 -14.08 7.07
N GLU A 121 16.49 -14.07 6.23
CA GLU A 121 16.29 -14.03 4.77
C GLU A 121 15.50 -15.28 4.34
N ASP A 122 14.38 -15.06 3.66
CA ASP A 122 13.53 -16.11 3.12
C ASP A 122 13.04 -15.69 1.73
N LEU A 123 13.74 -16.15 0.72
CA LEU A 123 13.47 -15.84 -0.68
C LEU A 123 12.10 -16.34 -1.15
N THR A 124 11.56 -17.40 -0.52
CA THR A 124 10.22 -17.92 -0.86
C THR A 124 9.14 -16.95 -0.40
N LEU A 125 9.23 -16.47 0.85
CA LEU A 125 8.32 -15.47 1.40
C LEU A 125 8.52 -14.10 0.74
N ALA A 126 9.76 -13.73 0.41
CA ALA A 126 10.08 -12.53 -0.35
C ALA A 126 9.40 -12.55 -1.73
N ALA A 127 9.50 -13.67 -2.45
CA ALA A 127 8.88 -13.83 -3.76
C ALA A 127 7.34 -13.69 -3.69
N GLN A 128 6.69 -14.29 -2.68
CA GLN A 128 5.23 -14.17 -2.48
C GLN A 128 4.81 -12.73 -2.17
N GLY A 129 5.55 -12.04 -1.30
CA GLY A 129 5.31 -10.63 -0.99
C GLY A 129 5.56 -9.73 -2.22
N PHE A 130 6.61 -10.04 -2.97
CA PHE A 130 6.99 -9.30 -4.17
C PHE A 130 5.97 -9.46 -5.30
N ALA A 131 5.44 -10.68 -5.54
CA ALA A 131 4.39 -10.91 -6.52
C ALA A 131 3.11 -10.11 -6.22
N ARG A 132 2.69 -10.06 -4.96
CA ARG A 132 1.55 -9.25 -4.53
C ARG A 132 1.81 -7.76 -4.71
N ALA A 133 3.01 -7.29 -4.37
CA ALA A 133 3.44 -5.92 -4.57
C ALA A 133 3.44 -5.52 -6.05
N GLN A 134 4.00 -6.38 -6.90
CA GLN A 134 4.00 -6.19 -8.36
C GLN A 134 2.58 -6.11 -8.90
N CYS A 135 1.67 -7.00 -8.49
CA CYS A 135 0.27 -6.97 -8.89
C CYS A 135 -0.44 -5.67 -8.45
N CYS A 136 -0.18 -5.18 -7.24
CA CYS A 136 -0.75 -3.92 -6.76
C CYS A 136 -0.17 -2.70 -7.48
N LEU A 137 1.12 -2.69 -7.76
CA LEU A 137 1.76 -1.62 -8.52
C LEU A 137 1.28 -1.62 -9.99
N GLY A 138 1.09 -2.81 -10.58
CA GLY A 138 0.45 -2.97 -11.88
C GLY A 138 -0.93 -2.31 -11.92
N TRP A 139 -1.75 -2.54 -10.90
CA TRP A 139 -3.04 -1.87 -10.75
C TRP A 139 -2.91 -0.33 -10.65
N CYS A 140 -1.90 0.16 -9.93
CA CYS A 140 -1.66 1.61 -9.84
C CYS A 140 -1.34 2.20 -11.21
N TYR A 141 -0.51 1.54 -12.02
CA TYR A 141 -0.19 1.99 -13.38
C TYR A 141 -1.38 1.86 -14.35
N GLU A 142 -2.19 0.78 -14.26
CA GLU A 142 -3.38 0.58 -15.09
C GLU A 142 -4.42 1.69 -14.90
N PHE A 143 -4.57 2.20 -13.67
CA PHE A 143 -5.61 3.19 -13.31
C PHE A 143 -5.04 4.58 -12.97
N GLY A 144 -3.76 4.83 -13.11
CA GLY A 144 -3.12 6.11 -12.79
C GLY A 144 -3.25 6.49 -11.30
N LYS A 145 -3.22 5.53 -10.38
CA LYS A 145 -3.42 5.74 -8.95
C LYS A 145 -2.12 6.05 -8.23
N GLY A 146 -1.81 7.34 -8.08
CA GLY A 146 -0.59 7.81 -7.42
C GLY A 146 0.67 7.74 -8.30
N VAL A 147 0.53 7.28 -9.52
CA VAL A 147 1.54 7.23 -10.58
C VAL A 147 0.92 7.69 -11.90
N GLU A 148 1.71 8.09 -12.87
CA GLU A 148 1.24 8.34 -14.23
C GLU A 148 0.70 7.03 -14.84
N LEU A 149 -0.40 7.12 -15.60
CA LEU A 149 -1.02 5.96 -16.25
C LEU A 149 -0.05 5.38 -17.29
N ASP A 150 0.25 4.09 -17.14
CA ASP A 150 1.12 3.34 -18.03
C ASP A 150 0.65 1.88 -18.12
N GLU A 151 -0.22 1.61 -19.09
CA GLU A 151 -0.83 0.28 -19.29
C GLU A 151 0.22 -0.78 -19.66
N ALA A 152 1.26 -0.42 -20.42
CA ALA A 152 2.32 -1.36 -20.81
C ALA A 152 3.12 -1.78 -19.57
N ARG A 153 3.45 -0.83 -18.69
CA ARG A 153 4.11 -1.10 -17.43
C ARG A 153 3.25 -1.94 -16.49
N ALA A 154 1.93 -1.70 -16.47
CA ALA A 154 0.99 -2.53 -15.71
C ALA A 154 1.04 -3.99 -16.14
N VAL A 155 1.04 -4.25 -17.44
CA VAL A 155 1.12 -5.62 -18.02
C VAL A 155 2.43 -6.31 -17.68
N GLU A 156 3.58 -5.61 -17.74
CA GLU A 156 4.87 -6.16 -17.32
C GLU A 156 4.83 -6.63 -15.85
N LEU A 157 4.29 -5.80 -14.97
CA LEU A 157 4.18 -6.10 -13.54
C LEU A 157 3.19 -7.24 -13.26
N TYR A 158 2.04 -7.27 -13.94
CA TYR A 158 1.10 -8.38 -13.84
C TYR A 158 1.72 -9.69 -14.33
N ARG A 159 2.48 -9.66 -15.43
CA ARG A 159 3.17 -10.83 -15.96
C ARG A 159 4.20 -11.37 -14.98
N ALA A 160 5.05 -10.51 -14.43
CA ALA A 160 6.04 -10.89 -13.45
C ALA A 160 5.41 -11.53 -12.18
N ALA A 161 4.28 -11.01 -11.73
CA ALA A 161 3.54 -11.57 -10.60
C ALA A 161 2.78 -12.86 -10.96
N ALA A 162 2.24 -12.96 -12.18
CA ALA A 162 1.52 -14.13 -12.68
C ALA A 162 2.44 -15.35 -12.89
N GLU A 163 3.66 -15.11 -13.37
CA GLU A 163 4.70 -16.14 -13.53
C GLU A 163 5.18 -16.71 -12.19
N GLN A 164 5.10 -15.92 -11.12
CA GLN A 164 5.33 -16.38 -9.73
C GLN A 164 4.12 -17.14 -9.14
N GLY A 165 3.09 -17.40 -9.95
CA GLY A 165 1.93 -18.18 -9.55
C GLY A 165 0.87 -17.41 -8.77
N LEU A 166 0.89 -16.07 -8.73
CA LEU A 166 -0.13 -15.29 -8.04
C LEU A 166 -1.47 -15.32 -8.82
N PRO A 167 -2.54 -15.98 -8.33
CA PRO A 167 -3.77 -16.19 -9.11
C PRO A 167 -4.46 -14.88 -9.48
N ARG A 168 -4.43 -13.88 -8.59
CA ARG A 168 -4.98 -12.56 -8.88
C ARG A 168 -4.26 -11.88 -10.05
N ALA A 169 -2.93 -11.97 -10.09
CA ALA A 169 -2.14 -11.38 -11.19
C ALA A 169 -2.39 -12.11 -12.51
N GLN A 170 -2.55 -13.44 -12.48
CA GLN A 170 -2.94 -14.23 -13.65
C GLN A 170 -4.29 -13.78 -14.20
N CYS A 171 -5.27 -13.51 -13.33
CA CYS A 171 -6.57 -12.97 -13.73
C CYS A 171 -6.45 -11.55 -14.33
N CYS A 172 -5.66 -10.66 -13.72
CA CYS A 172 -5.43 -9.31 -14.26
C CYS A 172 -4.73 -9.36 -15.61
N LEU A 173 -3.68 -10.18 -15.76
CA LEU A 173 -2.98 -10.36 -17.01
C LEU A 173 -3.89 -10.95 -18.10
N GLY A 174 -4.73 -11.93 -17.74
CA GLY A 174 -5.74 -12.47 -18.65
C GLY A 174 -6.69 -11.40 -19.15
N TYR A 175 -7.17 -10.53 -18.26
CA TYR A 175 -8.04 -9.42 -18.64
C TYR A 175 -7.35 -8.41 -19.58
N CYS A 176 -6.13 -7.99 -19.25
CA CYS A 176 -5.37 -7.08 -20.12
C CYS A 176 -5.11 -7.69 -21.50
N THR A 177 -4.75 -8.98 -21.54
CA THR A 177 -4.51 -9.71 -22.81
C THR A 177 -5.79 -9.91 -23.61
N GLU A 178 -6.94 -10.15 -22.96
CA GLU A 178 -8.25 -10.25 -23.64
C GLU A 178 -8.66 -8.93 -24.30
N LYS A 179 -8.45 -7.82 -23.61
CA LYS A 179 -8.91 -6.48 -24.05
C LYS A 179 -7.87 -5.72 -24.86
N GLY A 180 -6.63 -6.18 -24.93
CA GLY A 180 -5.55 -5.43 -25.58
C GLY A 180 -5.11 -4.19 -24.80
N ILE A 181 -5.23 -4.21 -23.45
CA ILE A 181 -4.81 -3.11 -22.57
C ILE A 181 -3.30 -3.25 -22.33
N GLY A 182 -2.52 -2.29 -22.82
CA GLY A 182 -1.07 -2.28 -22.69
C GLY A 182 -0.32 -3.42 -23.40
N THR A 183 -1.04 -4.25 -24.18
CA THR A 183 -0.50 -5.38 -24.97
C THR A 183 -1.41 -5.64 -26.18
N GLU A 184 -0.96 -6.46 -27.13
CA GLU A 184 -1.84 -6.94 -28.20
C GLU A 184 -2.93 -7.87 -27.64
N ALA A 185 -4.13 -7.79 -28.21
CA ALA A 185 -5.24 -8.66 -27.81
C ALA A 185 -5.00 -10.09 -28.29
N ASP A 186 -5.00 -11.04 -27.34
CA ASP A 186 -4.90 -12.49 -27.61
C ASP A 186 -5.88 -13.25 -26.70
N PRO A 187 -7.10 -13.55 -27.20
CA PRO A 187 -8.10 -14.27 -26.41
C PRO A 187 -7.68 -15.70 -26.04
N ALA A 188 -6.82 -16.34 -26.84
CA ALA A 188 -6.34 -17.70 -26.54
C ALA A 188 -5.34 -17.70 -25.39
N ALA A 189 -4.39 -16.78 -25.38
CA ALA A 189 -3.48 -16.57 -24.27
C ALA A 189 -4.23 -16.11 -23.01
N ALA A 190 -5.23 -15.25 -23.14
CA ALA A 190 -6.06 -14.82 -22.01
C ALA A 190 -6.80 -15.99 -21.35
N ALA A 191 -7.37 -16.90 -22.14
CA ALA A 191 -8.06 -18.09 -21.62
C ALA A 191 -7.11 -18.97 -20.78
N GLU A 192 -5.86 -19.13 -21.20
CA GLU A 192 -4.87 -19.88 -20.44
C GLU A 192 -4.52 -19.22 -19.11
N TRP A 193 -4.40 -17.88 -19.07
CA TRP A 193 -4.17 -17.16 -17.83
C TRP A 193 -5.37 -17.26 -16.86
N TYR A 194 -6.60 -17.17 -17.37
CA TYR A 194 -7.80 -17.39 -16.56
C TYR A 194 -7.89 -18.81 -16.01
N ARG A 195 -7.53 -19.82 -16.81
CA ARG A 195 -7.49 -21.22 -16.35
C ARG A 195 -6.53 -21.38 -15.17
N ARG A 196 -5.29 -20.88 -15.30
CA ARG A 196 -4.29 -20.92 -14.20
C ARG A 196 -4.76 -20.18 -12.95
N SER A 197 -5.40 -19.03 -13.14
CA SER A 197 -5.99 -18.27 -12.03
C SER A 197 -7.07 -19.06 -11.28
N ALA A 198 -7.95 -19.72 -12.00
CA ALA A 198 -9.01 -20.56 -11.43
C ALA A 198 -8.45 -21.79 -10.70
N GLU A 199 -7.43 -22.45 -11.26
CA GLU A 199 -6.70 -23.56 -10.61
C GLU A 199 -6.03 -23.11 -9.31
N GLY A 200 -5.56 -21.85 -9.25
CA GLY A 200 -5.03 -21.22 -8.03
C GLY A 200 -6.10 -20.76 -7.03
N GLY A 201 -7.39 -21.02 -7.30
CA GLY A 201 -8.50 -20.72 -6.40
C GLY A 201 -9.02 -19.29 -6.46
N TYR A 202 -8.66 -18.49 -7.45
CA TYR A 202 -9.19 -17.14 -7.64
C TYR A 202 -10.34 -17.14 -8.64
N SER A 203 -11.56 -16.90 -8.14
CA SER A 203 -12.73 -16.64 -8.99
C SER A 203 -13.07 -15.15 -8.91
N ARG A 204 -13.17 -14.50 -10.05
CA ARG A 204 -13.79 -13.19 -10.15
C ARG A 204 -15.30 -13.43 -10.08
N GLY A 205 -15.91 -13.05 -8.92
CA GLY A 205 -17.36 -13.15 -8.73
C GLY A 205 -18.13 -12.24 -9.69
#